data_2045e422117e78d1ca6288d8d0b1a001
#
_entry.id   2045e422117e78d1ca6288d8d0b1a001
#
_cell.length_a   1.000
_cell.length_b   1.000
_cell.length_c   1.000
_cell.angle_alpha   90.00
_cell.angle_beta   90.00
_cell.angle_gamma   90.00
#
_symmetry.space_group_name_H-M   'P 1'
#
loop_
_entity.id
_entity.type
_entity.pdbx_description
1 polymer ?
#
loop_
_entity_poly.entity_id
_entity_poly.type
_entity_poly.pdbx_seq_one_letter_code
_entity_poly.pdbx_strand_id
1 'polypeptide(L)'
;MLAGAIEYLHRRQSLPAWTPSRLALYYDGRARDFAEARDAGATLVDVCNGACEHGYADEALWPYDVAAFAEPPTIAYRLAANRQRLANFEVLAHDLATIEFELAAGNPVAVGVEVYRAFEDAPEGRVPLPARGDLHVGGHALLLVGYDAARGTFLARNSWGAAWGREGYGVLPFEYVLDPALCGEIVTVRAVRALDVPRG
;
A
#
# COMPACT_ATOMS: atom_id res chain seq x y z
N MET A 1 2.60 1.88 1.26
CA MET A 1 1.90 0.61 1.02
C MET A 1 2.22 0.05 -0.37
N LEU A 2 1.67 0.54 -1.49
CA LEU A 2 1.86 -0.05 -2.85
C LEU A 2 3.33 -0.16 -3.26
N ALA A 3 4.16 0.84 -2.99
CA ALA A 3 5.60 0.76 -3.26
C ALA A 3 6.26 -0.49 -2.63
N GLY A 4 5.93 -0.79 -1.37
CA GLY A 4 6.44 -1.99 -0.70
C GLY A 4 5.92 -3.30 -1.32
N ALA A 5 4.67 -3.33 -1.80
CA ALA A 5 4.14 -4.48 -2.53
C ALA A 5 4.89 -4.69 -3.86
N ILE A 6 5.14 -3.61 -4.61
CA ILE A 6 5.90 -3.65 -5.86
C ILE A 6 7.35 -4.11 -5.62
N GLU A 7 8.04 -3.57 -4.60
CA GLU A 7 9.39 -4.02 -4.22
C GLU A 7 9.45 -5.52 -3.93
N TYR A 8 8.47 -6.02 -3.20
CA TYR A 8 8.36 -7.43 -2.89
C TYR A 8 8.14 -8.26 -4.17
N LEU A 9 7.22 -7.86 -5.04
CA LEU A 9 6.94 -8.55 -6.29
C LEU A 9 8.14 -8.53 -7.24
N HIS A 10 8.90 -7.43 -7.31
CA HIS A 10 10.14 -7.38 -8.06
C HIS A 10 11.13 -8.46 -7.60
N ARG A 11 11.35 -8.58 -6.29
CA ARG A 11 12.24 -9.62 -5.72
C ARG A 11 11.71 -11.02 -6.01
N ARG A 12 10.42 -11.24 -5.83
CA ARG A 12 9.76 -12.54 -6.08
C ARG A 12 9.86 -12.96 -7.55
N GLN A 13 9.76 -12.00 -8.48
CA GLN A 13 9.86 -12.23 -9.93
C GLN A 13 11.30 -12.13 -10.46
N SER A 14 12.31 -12.05 -9.59
CA SER A 14 13.73 -11.89 -9.96
C SER A 14 14.00 -10.68 -10.84
N LEU A 15 13.22 -9.62 -10.67
CA LEU A 15 13.44 -8.32 -11.31
C LEU A 15 14.35 -7.44 -10.44
N PRO A 16 15.04 -6.45 -11.03
CA PRO A 16 15.82 -5.49 -10.26
C PRO A 16 14.98 -4.83 -9.16
N ALA A 17 15.46 -4.89 -7.92
CA ALA A 17 14.76 -4.32 -6.77
C ALA A 17 15.20 -2.86 -6.57
N TRP A 18 14.23 -1.94 -6.57
CA TRP A 18 14.36 -0.53 -6.26
C TRP A 18 13.02 -0.02 -5.73
N THR A 19 13.03 1.11 -5.05
CA THR A 19 11.83 1.67 -4.45
C THR A 19 11.07 2.50 -5.50
N PRO A 20 9.81 2.14 -5.84
CA PRO A 20 8.97 2.98 -6.68
C PRO A 20 8.70 4.34 -6.02
N SER A 21 8.69 5.41 -6.82
CA SER A 21 8.37 6.74 -6.32
C SER A 21 7.00 6.74 -5.62
N ARG A 22 7.04 6.88 -4.30
CA ARG A 22 5.84 6.94 -3.47
C ARG A 22 5.02 8.17 -3.78
N LEU A 23 5.69 9.29 -4.06
CA LEU A 23 5.04 10.55 -4.38
C LEU A 23 4.32 10.48 -5.73
N ALA A 24 4.94 9.89 -6.76
CA ALA A 24 4.31 9.74 -8.07
C ALA A 24 3.10 8.80 -8.02
N LEU A 25 3.20 7.66 -7.31
CA LEU A 25 2.07 6.75 -7.09
C LEU A 25 0.91 7.47 -6.38
N TYR A 26 1.21 8.29 -5.39
CA TYR A 26 0.22 9.08 -4.67
C TYR A 26 -0.40 10.18 -5.53
N TYR A 27 0.40 10.88 -6.34
CA TYR A 27 -0.09 11.87 -7.29
C TYR A 27 -1.07 11.24 -8.29
N ASP A 28 -0.67 10.11 -8.90
CA ASP A 28 -1.49 9.42 -9.91
C ASP A 28 -2.80 8.87 -9.33
N GLY A 29 -2.78 8.38 -8.09
CA GLY A 29 -4.01 7.97 -7.41
C GLY A 29 -4.98 9.13 -7.22
N ARG A 30 -4.51 10.29 -6.72
CA ARG A 30 -5.36 11.47 -6.51
C ARG A 30 -5.85 12.11 -7.81
N ALA A 31 -5.05 12.06 -8.88
CA ALA A 31 -5.42 12.63 -10.17
C ALA A 31 -6.65 11.94 -10.79
N ARG A 32 -6.96 10.72 -10.38
CA ARG A 32 -8.16 10.00 -10.84
C ARG A 32 -9.47 10.68 -10.37
N ASP A 33 -9.42 11.31 -9.19
CA ASP A 33 -10.54 12.07 -8.61
C ASP A 33 -10.39 13.58 -8.78
N PHE A 34 -9.48 14.04 -9.66
CA PHE A 34 -9.16 15.46 -9.85
C PHE A 34 -8.76 16.15 -8.53
N ALA A 35 -8.10 15.41 -7.65
CA ALA A 35 -7.74 15.86 -6.31
C ALA A 35 -6.22 16.05 -6.12
N GLU A 36 -5.43 16.03 -7.19
CA GLU A 36 -3.97 16.13 -7.15
C GLU A 36 -3.47 17.42 -6.47
N ALA A 37 -4.24 18.50 -6.56
CA ALA A 37 -3.91 19.77 -5.90
C ALA A 37 -4.21 19.79 -4.38
N ARG A 38 -4.81 18.74 -3.83
CA ARG A 38 -5.19 18.64 -2.41
C ARG A 38 -4.53 17.41 -1.78
N ASP A 39 -3.99 17.57 -0.58
CA ASP A 39 -3.48 16.45 0.21
C ASP A 39 -4.64 15.78 0.99
N ALA A 40 -5.53 15.12 0.26
CA ALA A 40 -6.77 14.53 0.79
C ALA A 40 -6.72 13.00 0.91
N GLY A 41 -5.55 12.38 0.73
CA GLY A 41 -5.44 10.94 0.60
C GLY A 41 -5.79 10.46 -0.82
N ALA A 42 -5.71 9.15 -1.02
CA ALA A 42 -6.17 8.46 -2.23
C ALA A 42 -6.66 7.06 -1.84
N THR A 43 -7.65 6.53 -2.57
CA THR A 43 -8.09 5.16 -2.38
C THR A 43 -7.01 4.17 -2.83
N LEU A 44 -7.00 2.97 -2.26
CA LEU A 44 -6.06 1.93 -2.70
C LEU A 44 -6.29 1.54 -4.14
N VAL A 45 -7.55 1.49 -4.55
CA VAL A 45 -7.98 1.18 -5.92
C VAL A 45 -7.44 2.21 -6.90
N ASP A 46 -7.53 3.52 -6.61
CA ASP A 46 -7.05 4.56 -7.50
C ASP A 46 -5.53 4.56 -7.63
N VAL A 47 -4.82 4.33 -6.53
CA VAL A 47 -3.35 4.19 -6.56
C VAL A 47 -2.93 2.97 -7.40
N CYS A 48 -3.63 1.85 -7.29
CA CYS A 48 -3.37 0.66 -8.12
C CYS A 48 -3.70 0.92 -9.59
N ASN A 49 -4.84 1.53 -9.89
CA ASN A 49 -5.21 1.92 -11.24
C ASN A 49 -4.20 2.88 -11.87
N GLY A 50 -3.75 3.89 -11.13
CA GLY A 50 -2.68 4.79 -11.58
C GLY A 50 -1.40 4.03 -11.96
N ALA A 51 -0.98 3.07 -11.13
CA ALA A 51 0.18 2.22 -11.42
C ALA A 51 -0.02 1.27 -12.62
N CYS A 52 -1.26 0.85 -12.90
CA CYS A 52 -1.60 0.09 -14.11
C CYS A 52 -1.57 0.95 -15.38
N GLU A 53 -2.07 2.17 -15.30
CA GLU A 53 -2.26 3.08 -16.45
C GLU A 53 -0.98 3.86 -16.79
N HIS A 54 -0.38 4.49 -15.79
CA HIS A 54 0.78 5.37 -15.96
C HIS A 54 2.11 4.68 -15.71
N GLY A 55 2.08 3.51 -15.06
CA GLY A 55 3.27 2.81 -14.66
C GLY A 55 3.95 3.42 -13.42
N TYR A 56 5.17 2.95 -13.15
CA TYR A 56 5.97 3.44 -12.02
C TYR A 56 7.47 3.35 -12.34
N ALA A 57 8.26 4.21 -11.72
CA ALA A 57 9.70 4.24 -11.87
C ALA A 57 10.38 4.47 -10.51
N ASP A 58 11.71 4.33 -10.51
CA ASP A 58 12.55 4.50 -9.33
C ASP A 58 12.32 5.87 -8.67
N GLU A 59 12.24 5.88 -7.34
CA GLU A 59 12.11 7.09 -6.52
C GLU A 59 13.29 8.06 -6.72
N ALA A 60 14.46 7.59 -7.14
CA ALA A 60 15.56 8.47 -7.50
C ALA A 60 15.23 9.45 -8.64
N LEU A 61 14.26 9.12 -9.51
CA LEU A 61 13.81 9.99 -10.61
C LEU A 61 12.72 10.99 -10.19
N TRP A 62 12.01 10.72 -9.10
CA TRP A 62 11.01 11.58 -8.49
C TRP A 62 10.99 11.34 -6.99
N PRO A 63 11.91 11.97 -6.24
CA PRO A 63 12.12 11.74 -4.82
C PRO A 63 10.89 12.08 -3.97
N TYR A 64 10.79 11.42 -2.82
CA TYR A 64 9.74 11.69 -1.85
C TYR A 64 10.00 13.03 -1.15
N ASP A 65 9.32 14.06 -1.63
CA ASP A 65 9.25 15.40 -1.01
C ASP A 65 7.79 15.75 -0.79
N VAL A 66 7.38 15.85 0.47
CA VAL A 66 5.99 16.16 0.83
C VAL A 66 5.56 17.53 0.29
N ALA A 67 6.48 18.50 0.16
CA ALA A 67 6.15 19.81 -0.38
C ALA A 67 5.76 19.77 -1.87
N ALA A 68 6.24 18.77 -2.61
CA ALA A 68 5.96 18.58 -4.03
C ALA A 68 4.71 17.70 -4.30
N PHE A 69 3.86 17.47 -3.30
CA PHE A 69 2.70 16.55 -3.45
C PHE A 69 1.75 16.94 -4.58
N ALA A 70 1.59 18.23 -4.87
CA ALA A 70 0.71 18.76 -5.92
C ALA A 70 1.42 18.90 -7.29
N GLU A 71 2.72 18.70 -7.35
CA GLU A 71 3.48 18.79 -8.58
C GLU A 71 3.34 17.53 -9.43
N PRO A 72 3.07 17.63 -10.75
CA PRO A 72 3.01 16.48 -11.61
C PRO A 72 4.41 15.86 -11.78
N PRO A 73 4.54 14.52 -11.81
CA PRO A 73 5.81 13.88 -12.11
C PRO A 73 6.40 14.33 -13.43
N THR A 74 7.73 14.51 -13.46
CA THR A 74 8.46 15.04 -14.64
C THR A 74 8.29 14.16 -15.87
N ILE A 75 8.54 14.74 -17.06
CA ILE A 75 8.54 13.98 -18.32
C ILE A 75 9.58 12.83 -18.27
N ALA A 76 10.75 13.07 -17.68
CA ALA A 76 11.79 12.05 -17.53
C ALA A 76 11.28 10.87 -16.67
N TYR A 77 10.59 11.17 -15.56
CA TYR A 77 9.94 10.13 -14.74
C TYR A 77 8.91 9.36 -15.57
N ARG A 78 8.01 10.04 -16.28
CA ARG A 78 6.93 9.42 -17.08
C ARG A 78 7.47 8.49 -18.16
N LEU A 79 8.54 8.87 -18.85
CA LEU A 79 9.22 8.03 -19.86
C LEU A 79 9.81 6.76 -19.21
N ALA A 80 10.37 6.86 -18.01
CA ALA A 80 10.87 5.70 -17.29
C ALA A 80 9.71 4.82 -16.77
N ALA A 81 8.65 5.43 -16.23
CA ALA A 81 7.48 4.74 -15.68
C ALA A 81 6.74 3.91 -16.73
N ASN A 82 6.73 4.34 -17.99
CA ASN A 82 6.11 3.58 -19.07
C ASN A 82 6.72 2.18 -19.30
N ARG A 83 7.88 1.88 -18.71
CA ARG A 83 8.56 0.58 -18.85
C ARG A 83 8.13 -0.46 -17.81
N GLN A 84 7.47 -0.04 -16.75
CA GLN A 84 7.06 -0.89 -15.63
C GLN A 84 5.61 -0.59 -15.27
N ARG A 85 4.81 -1.62 -15.13
CA ARG A 85 3.40 -1.47 -14.76
C ARG A 85 2.98 -2.48 -13.72
N LEU A 86 2.03 -2.10 -12.90
CA LEU A 86 1.25 -3.07 -12.16
C LEU A 86 0.47 -3.90 -13.18
N ALA A 87 0.63 -5.23 -13.14
CA ALA A 87 0.03 -6.09 -14.15
C ALA A 87 -1.37 -6.56 -13.74
N ASN A 88 -1.56 -6.81 -12.44
CA ASN A 88 -2.82 -7.29 -11.90
C ASN A 88 -2.95 -6.95 -10.42
N PHE A 89 -4.13 -6.48 -10.05
CA PHE A 89 -4.60 -6.36 -8.68
C PHE A 89 -6.08 -6.73 -8.61
N GLU A 90 -6.58 -7.05 -7.43
CA GLU A 90 -7.98 -7.39 -7.20
C GLU A 90 -8.46 -6.82 -5.88
N VAL A 91 -9.68 -6.30 -5.87
CA VAL A 91 -10.38 -5.89 -4.65
C VAL A 91 -10.96 -7.14 -3.99
N LEU A 92 -10.63 -7.36 -2.74
CA LEU A 92 -11.11 -8.51 -1.99
C LEU A 92 -12.29 -8.13 -1.11
N ALA A 93 -13.18 -9.10 -0.88
CA ALA A 93 -14.19 -8.99 0.16
C ALA A 93 -13.54 -9.09 1.56
N HIS A 94 -14.26 -8.67 2.61
CA HIS A 94 -13.89 -8.84 4.02
C HIS A 94 -14.09 -10.31 4.43
N ASP A 95 -13.37 -11.21 3.76
CA ASP A 95 -13.44 -12.65 3.95
C ASP A 95 -12.08 -13.21 4.36
N LEU A 96 -12.02 -13.81 5.55
CA LEU A 96 -10.79 -14.30 6.12
C LEU A 96 -10.11 -15.34 5.22
N ALA A 97 -10.88 -16.29 4.69
CA ALA A 97 -10.32 -17.38 3.89
C ALA A 97 -9.67 -16.86 2.61
N THR A 98 -10.26 -15.86 1.97
CA THR A 98 -9.72 -15.21 0.77
C THR A 98 -8.42 -14.46 1.09
N ILE A 99 -8.38 -13.70 2.19
CA ILE A 99 -7.18 -12.95 2.60
C ILE A 99 -6.05 -13.91 2.96
N GLU A 100 -6.32 -14.95 3.74
CA GLU A 100 -5.33 -15.98 4.09
C GLU A 100 -4.81 -16.72 2.86
N PHE A 101 -5.68 -17.04 1.90
CA PHE A 101 -5.30 -17.67 0.63
C PHE A 101 -4.32 -16.78 -0.15
N GLU A 102 -4.59 -15.49 -0.30
CA GLU A 102 -3.69 -14.56 -1.00
C GLU A 102 -2.32 -14.46 -0.31
N LEU A 103 -2.33 -14.29 1.02
CA LEU A 103 -1.09 -14.23 1.79
C LEU A 103 -0.30 -15.54 1.73
N ALA A 104 -0.96 -16.70 1.82
CA ALA A 104 -0.32 -18.02 1.69
C ALA A 104 0.23 -18.25 0.27
N ALA A 105 -0.42 -17.73 -0.76
CA ALA A 105 0.09 -17.73 -2.13
C ALA A 105 1.27 -16.76 -2.34
N GLY A 106 1.65 -15.99 -1.30
CA GLY A 106 2.72 -15.01 -1.33
C GLY A 106 2.31 -13.72 -2.06
N ASN A 107 1.04 -13.40 -2.14
CA ASN A 107 0.56 -12.14 -2.66
C ASN A 107 0.37 -11.14 -1.51
N PRO A 108 1.01 -9.96 -1.53
CA PRO A 108 0.81 -8.96 -0.50
C PRO A 108 -0.60 -8.38 -0.61
N VAL A 109 -1.23 -8.15 0.55
CA VAL A 109 -2.58 -7.58 0.64
C VAL A 109 -2.49 -6.19 1.26
N ALA A 110 -2.88 -5.18 0.52
CA ALA A 110 -3.00 -3.82 1.00
C ALA A 110 -4.36 -3.59 1.63
N VAL A 111 -4.39 -2.89 2.77
CA VAL A 111 -5.62 -2.57 3.49
C VAL A 111 -5.67 -1.08 3.80
N GLY A 112 -6.84 -0.47 3.61
CA GLY A 112 -7.17 0.89 4.05
C GLY A 112 -7.94 0.82 5.35
N VAL A 113 -7.32 1.26 6.44
CA VAL A 113 -7.87 1.12 7.79
C VAL A 113 -8.15 2.46 8.44
N GLU A 114 -9.16 2.51 9.30
CA GLU A 114 -9.41 3.62 10.19
C GLU A 114 -8.42 3.56 11.37
N VAL A 115 -7.75 4.65 11.66
CA VAL A 115 -6.77 4.74 12.75
C VAL A 115 -7.38 5.45 13.95
N TYR A 116 -7.19 4.87 15.10
CA TYR A 116 -7.52 5.43 16.39
C TYR A 116 -6.26 5.68 17.21
N ARG A 117 -6.34 6.50 18.27
CA ARG A 117 -5.18 6.83 19.09
C ARG A 117 -4.47 5.58 19.63
N ALA A 118 -5.23 4.59 20.08
CA ALA A 118 -4.69 3.34 20.56
C ALA A 118 -3.88 2.56 19.49
N PHE A 119 -4.15 2.79 18.20
CA PHE A 119 -3.37 2.24 17.10
C PHE A 119 -1.99 2.91 17.00
N GLU A 120 -1.95 4.27 17.10
CA GLU A 120 -0.68 5.00 17.04
C GLU A 120 0.25 4.60 18.19
N ASP A 121 -0.32 4.46 19.38
CA ASP A 121 0.37 4.14 20.64
C ASP A 121 0.59 2.62 20.82
N ALA A 122 0.26 1.79 19.82
CA ALA A 122 0.28 0.33 19.93
C ALA A 122 1.63 -0.21 20.45
N PRO A 123 1.71 -0.75 21.68
CA PRO A 123 2.96 -1.21 22.25
C PRO A 123 3.48 -2.41 21.44
N GLU A 124 4.77 -2.36 21.08
CA GLU A 124 5.40 -3.41 20.26
C GLU A 124 4.64 -3.71 18.96
N GLY A 125 3.84 -2.75 18.45
CA GLY A 125 3.02 -2.91 17.26
C GLY A 125 1.79 -3.83 17.44
N ARG A 126 1.37 -4.09 18.66
CA ARG A 126 0.13 -4.86 18.94
C ARG A 126 -1.07 -3.92 18.90
N VAL A 127 -1.68 -3.85 17.72
CA VAL A 127 -2.83 -2.97 17.49
C VAL A 127 -4.06 -3.53 18.18
N PRO A 128 -4.69 -2.79 19.13
CA PRO A 128 -5.94 -3.22 19.74
C PRO A 128 -7.12 -2.88 18.82
N LEU A 129 -8.26 -3.55 19.05
CA LEU A 129 -9.54 -3.04 18.56
C LEU A 129 -9.86 -1.71 19.28
N PRO A 130 -10.44 -0.72 18.55
CA PRO A 130 -10.79 0.56 19.17
C PRO A 130 -11.83 0.37 20.27
N ALA A 131 -11.59 1.01 21.41
CA ALA A 131 -12.53 1.02 22.53
C ALA A 131 -13.58 2.12 22.35
N ARG A 132 -14.70 2.01 23.08
CA ARG A 132 -15.72 3.05 23.09
C ARG A 132 -15.12 4.38 23.61
N GLY A 133 -15.18 5.41 22.77
CA GLY A 133 -14.64 6.73 23.09
C GLY A 133 -13.17 6.92 22.73
N ASP A 134 -12.55 5.94 22.08
CA ASP A 134 -11.22 6.12 21.51
C ASP A 134 -11.24 7.20 20.40
N LEU A 135 -10.20 8.02 20.35
CA LEU A 135 -10.13 9.14 19.42
C LEU A 135 -9.81 8.64 18.01
N HIS A 136 -10.73 8.83 17.08
CA HIS A 136 -10.46 8.60 15.66
C HIS A 136 -9.47 9.63 15.14
N VAL A 137 -8.42 9.18 14.46
CA VAL A 137 -7.32 10.00 13.93
C VAL A 137 -7.45 10.22 12.44
N GLY A 138 -7.88 9.19 11.70
CA GLY A 138 -8.06 9.24 10.23
C GLY A 138 -7.81 7.91 9.57
N GLY A 139 -7.85 7.91 8.23
CA GLY A 139 -7.56 6.73 7.41
C GLY A 139 -6.05 6.51 7.21
N HIS A 140 -5.64 5.25 7.10
CA HIS A 140 -4.25 4.87 6.85
C HIS A 140 -4.15 3.61 6.00
N ALA A 141 -3.06 3.47 5.25
CA ALA A 141 -2.83 2.31 4.39
C ALA A 141 -1.67 1.43 4.91
N LEU A 142 -1.95 0.16 5.11
CA LEU A 142 -1.00 -0.87 5.55
C LEU A 142 -0.79 -1.94 4.49
N LEU A 143 0.27 -2.73 4.63
CA LEU A 143 0.53 -3.90 3.80
C LEU A 143 0.55 -5.15 4.69
N LEU A 144 -0.46 -6.00 4.57
CA LEU A 144 -0.46 -7.32 5.19
C LEU A 144 0.56 -8.20 4.46
N VAL A 145 1.42 -8.85 5.21
CA VAL A 145 2.54 -9.66 4.71
C VAL A 145 2.57 -11.08 5.30
N GLY A 146 1.62 -11.39 6.17
CA GLY A 146 1.47 -12.70 6.78
C GLY A 146 0.29 -12.75 7.74
N TYR A 147 0.06 -13.91 8.33
CA TYR A 147 -0.99 -14.13 9.33
C TYR A 147 -0.58 -15.22 10.32
N ASP A 148 -1.22 -15.22 11.48
CA ASP A 148 -1.15 -16.28 12.49
C ASP A 148 -2.58 -16.72 12.84
N ALA A 149 -3.02 -17.82 12.23
CA ALA A 149 -4.37 -18.34 12.43
C ALA A 149 -4.63 -18.78 13.87
N ALA A 150 -3.59 -19.25 14.59
CA ALA A 150 -3.76 -19.67 15.98
C ALA A 150 -3.97 -18.50 16.94
N ARG A 151 -3.44 -17.32 16.59
CA ARG A 151 -3.62 -16.06 17.35
C ARG A 151 -4.70 -15.17 16.81
N GLY A 152 -5.28 -15.47 15.64
CA GLY A 152 -6.29 -14.63 14.99
C GLY A 152 -5.75 -13.27 14.57
N THR A 153 -4.52 -13.20 14.04
CA THR A 153 -3.88 -11.91 13.70
C THR A 153 -3.23 -11.90 12.34
N PHE A 154 -3.25 -10.74 11.69
CA PHE A 154 -2.42 -10.42 10.53
C PHE A 154 -1.12 -9.74 10.95
N LEU A 155 -0.02 -10.05 10.24
CA LEU A 155 1.23 -9.29 10.30
C LEU A 155 1.17 -8.19 9.24
N ALA A 156 1.33 -6.94 9.65
CA ALA A 156 1.29 -5.78 8.79
C ALA A 156 2.62 -5.02 8.78
N ARG A 157 3.08 -4.63 7.60
CA ARG A 157 4.15 -3.65 7.42
C ARG A 157 3.54 -2.25 7.39
N ASN A 158 4.03 -1.37 8.27
CA ASN A 158 3.64 0.04 8.34
C ASN A 158 4.65 0.93 7.57
N SER A 159 4.30 2.21 7.39
CA SER A 159 5.15 3.25 6.77
C SER A 159 5.64 4.31 7.74
N TRP A 160 5.44 4.14 9.04
CA TRP A 160 5.82 5.12 10.09
C TRP A 160 7.27 4.97 10.58
N GLY A 161 8.09 4.19 9.85
CA GLY A 161 9.50 3.96 10.18
C GLY A 161 9.71 2.83 11.18
N ALA A 162 10.98 2.47 11.36
CA ALA A 162 11.36 1.33 12.21
C ALA A 162 11.14 1.55 13.72
N ALA A 163 10.92 2.80 14.13
CA ALA A 163 10.65 3.12 15.54
C ALA A 163 9.21 2.76 15.96
N TRP A 164 8.28 2.62 15.00
CA TRP A 164 6.94 2.17 15.29
C TRP A 164 6.87 0.65 15.34
N GLY A 165 6.16 0.13 16.31
CA GLY A 165 5.93 -1.31 16.46
C GLY A 165 7.23 -2.09 16.65
N ARG A 166 7.33 -3.22 15.99
CA ARG A 166 8.53 -4.04 15.95
C ARG A 166 9.24 -3.87 14.61
N GLU A 167 10.22 -2.98 14.55
CA GLU A 167 10.97 -2.66 13.32
C GLU A 167 10.09 -2.21 12.15
N GLY A 168 9.02 -1.44 12.43
CA GLY A 168 8.06 -0.96 11.44
C GLY A 168 6.95 -1.95 11.12
N TYR A 169 6.85 -3.06 11.85
CA TYR A 169 5.78 -4.06 11.72
C TYR A 169 4.88 -4.07 12.94
N GLY A 170 3.63 -4.42 12.72
CA GLY A 170 2.65 -4.64 13.78
C GLY A 170 1.75 -5.83 13.49
N VAL A 171 0.98 -6.22 14.48
CA VAL A 171 -0.04 -7.25 14.35
C VAL A 171 -1.43 -6.65 14.59
N LEU A 172 -2.35 -6.94 13.68
CA LEU A 172 -3.75 -6.53 13.75
C LEU A 172 -4.61 -7.75 14.01
N PRO A 173 -5.60 -7.69 14.92
CA PRO A 173 -6.61 -8.73 15.02
C PRO A 173 -7.32 -8.95 13.68
N PHE A 174 -7.75 -10.16 13.38
CA PHE A 174 -8.54 -10.45 12.18
C PHE A 174 -9.78 -9.56 12.10
N GLU A 175 -10.45 -9.36 13.24
CA GLU A 175 -11.63 -8.53 13.35
C GLU A 175 -11.41 -7.09 12.90
N TYR A 176 -10.20 -6.54 13.06
CA TYR A 176 -9.89 -5.17 12.60
C TYR A 176 -9.99 -5.05 11.08
N VAL A 177 -9.55 -6.07 10.36
CA VAL A 177 -9.54 -6.09 8.90
C VAL A 177 -10.87 -6.58 8.33
N LEU A 178 -11.57 -7.45 9.06
CA LEU A 178 -12.83 -8.03 8.62
C LEU A 178 -14.05 -7.14 8.90
N ASP A 179 -13.91 -6.14 9.77
CA ASP A 179 -14.99 -5.17 10.03
C ASP A 179 -14.94 -4.04 8.98
N PRO A 180 -15.95 -3.90 8.10
CA PRO A 180 -15.99 -2.82 7.12
C PRO A 180 -16.03 -1.41 7.72
N ALA A 181 -16.35 -1.27 9.00
CA ALA A 181 -16.30 0.02 9.71
C ALA A 181 -14.86 0.40 10.12
N LEU A 182 -13.95 -0.58 10.19
CA LEU A 182 -12.55 -0.38 10.57
C LEU A 182 -11.59 -0.52 9.38
N CYS A 183 -12.00 -1.25 8.34
CA CYS A 183 -11.22 -1.47 7.13
C CYS A 183 -12.13 -1.24 5.91
N GLY A 184 -11.93 -0.15 5.19
CA GLY A 184 -12.78 0.23 4.07
C GLY A 184 -12.40 -0.43 2.75
N GLU A 185 -11.11 -0.73 2.55
CA GLU A 185 -10.60 -1.31 1.31
C GLU A 185 -9.60 -2.43 1.58
N ILE A 186 -9.72 -3.52 0.82
CA ILE A 186 -8.78 -4.65 0.83
C ILE A 186 -8.41 -4.96 -0.63
N VAL A 187 -7.12 -4.86 -0.96
CA VAL A 187 -6.62 -5.04 -2.32
C VAL A 187 -5.42 -5.97 -2.33
N THR A 188 -5.48 -7.05 -3.11
CA THR A 188 -4.30 -7.88 -3.37
C THR A 188 -3.58 -7.44 -4.63
N VAL A 189 -2.24 -7.48 -4.59
CA VAL A 189 -1.36 -7.16 -5.72
C VAL A 189 -0.62 -8.43 -6.11
N ARG A 190 -0.87 -8.94 -7.32
CA ARG A 190 -0.40 -10.28 -7.71
C ARG A 190 0.82 -10.28 -8.61
N ALA A 191 0.95 -9.29 -9.48
CA ALA A 191 2.04 -9.27 -10.44
C ALA A 191 2.41 -7.87 -10.92
N VAL A 192 3.65 -7.71 -11.27
CA VAL A 192 4.20 -6.58 -12.02
C VAL A 192 4.73 -7.07 -13.36
N ARG A 193 4.78 -6.20 -14.36
CA ARG A 193 5.38 -6.51 -15.65
C ARG A 193 6.31 -5.39 -16.13
N ALA A 194 7.43 -5.79 -16.70
CA ALA A 194 8.22 -4.94 -17.55
C ALA A 194 7.60 -4.91 -18.96
N LEU A 195 7.55 -3.74 -19.56
CA LEU A 195 7.14 -3.59 -20.95
C LEU A 195 8.40 -3.49 -21.82
N ASP A 196 8.50 -4.32 -22.86
CA ASP A 196 9.53 -4.18 -23.88
C ASP A 196 9.21 -2.92 -24.70
N VAL A 197 9.81 -1.81 -24.34
CA VAL A 197 9.80 -0.62 -25.18
C VAL A 197 10.92 -0.80 -26.19
N PRO A 198 10.65 -0.86 -27.50
CA PRO A 198 11.69 -0.93 -28.51
C PRO A 198 12.71 0.18 -28.26
N ARG A 199 14.01 -0.16 -28.24
CA ARG A 199 15.06 0.83 -28.23
C ARG A 199 15.03 1.48 -29.61
N GLY A 200 14.48 2.71 -29.68
CA GLY A 200 14.57 3.54 -30.88
C GLY A 200 16.00 3.93 -31.18
#